data_beefdb8591ad367a3d1b364a1d10c066
#
_entry.id   beefdb8591ad367a3d1b364a1d10c066
#
_cell.length_a   1.000
_cell.length_b   1.000
_cell.length_c   1.000
_cell.angle_alpha   90.00
_cell.angle_beta   90.00
_cell.angle_gamma   90.00
#
_symmetry.space_group_name_H-M   'P 1'
#
loop_
_entity.id
_entity.type
_entity.pdbx_description
1 polymer ?
#
loop_
_entity_poly.entity_id
_entity_poly.type
_entity_poly.pdbx_seq_one_letter_code
_entity_poly.pdbx_strand_id
1 'polypeptide(L)'
;MRLVVVAAVVVLAVVMSLPGPAPRVIELPAGTLELHRELLVPDGLEVRGAPAGTVLHAAADFDGRALVVVDGAGVTLRGFTLDGNRDRLEQRTGLPPSDRPFSQFTRGNGVLATGASRLRIENMRFRNIAGFAVLVSRSRDIRIEQVEVIDSGSRDGRGRNNSTGGILLEEGTCDFQVTHSQFHNIRGNGVWTHSLFTSPRNANGWIAFNEFSDLARDAIQVGHATNVRVEDNRGTRIGYPPELVDLEGQAYPVALDTAGDVDRTIYARNRFTEVDGKCIDLDGFHEGDVVENSCVNRPDASLYPMGNVGILFNDSNPHTRSKDIRVIGNVLDGVKFTGILAFGTGHTVAHNRLLNVNLAHCNEEAAKSGCYYPKDEPDALQTGIYLGRGFLWPEPSREIVVEDNEISGFGMKTRCVGYAPGVQASANTVRNNRCE
;
A
#
# COMPACT_ATOMS: atom_id res chain seq x y z
N MET A 1 41.05 5.66 -20.24
CA MET A 1 41.34 5.75 -18.80
C MET A 1 40.44 6.86 -18.25
N ARG A 2 39.32 6.50 -17.63
CA ARG A 2 38.25 7.45 -17.25
C ARG A 2 38.44 7.87 -15.79
N LEU A 3 38.63 9.16 -15.60
CA LEU A 3 38.69 9.82 -14.28
C LEU A 3 37.27 9.88 -13.68
N VAL A 4 36.89 8.96 -12.80
CA VAL A 4 35.54 8.92 -12.19
C VAL A 4 35.58 8.91 -10.64
N VAL A 5 36.72 8.76 -10.01
CA VAL A 5 36.78 8.37 -8.58
C VAL A 5 36.92 9.55 -7.57
N VAL A 6 37.14 10.80 -8.02
CA VAL A 6 37.51 11.87 -7.08
C VAL A 6 36.39 12.77 -6.58
N ALA A 7 35.23 12.79 -7.23
CA ALA A 7 34.19 13.77 -6.90
C ALA A 7 33.41 13.48 -5.58
N ALA A 8 33.17 12.23 -5.23
CA ALA A 8 32.35 11.89 -4.04
C ALA A 8 33.07 12.16 -2.69
N VAL A 9 34.38 12.00 -2.66
CA VAL A 9 35.19 12.20 -1.43
C VAL A 9 35.44 13.70 -1.15
N VAL A 10 35.52 14.53 -2.20
CA VAL A 10 35.76 15.98 -2.07
C VAL A 10 34.52 16.71 -1.54
N VAL A 11 33.31 16.25 -1.89
CA VAL A 11 32.05 16.88 -1.43
C VAL A 11 31.87 16.75 0.09
N LEU A 12 32.25 15.66 0.70
CA LEU A 12 32.11 15.46 2.15
C LEU A 12 33.09 16.32 2.98
N ALA A 13 34.29 16.57 2.47
CA ALA A 13 35.32 17.36 3.17
C ALA A 13 35.01 18.87 3.22
N VAL A 14 34.27 19.38 2.23
CA VAL A 14 33.87 20.81 2.15
C VAL A 14 32.75 21.17 3.14
N VAL A 15 31.92 20.19 3.52
CA VAL A 15 30.77 20.41 4.42
C VAL A 15 31.19 20.71 5.87
N MET A 16 32.34 20.25 6.32
CA MET A 16 32.79 20.43 7.72
C MET A 16 33.33 21.83 8.04
N SER A 17 33.45 22.73 7.05
CA SER A 17 34.17 24.01 7.24
C SER A 17 33.33 25.29 7.05
N LEU A 18 32.00 25.20 6.92
CA LEU A 18 31.14 26.39 6.69
C LEU A 18 30.37 26.82 7.95
N PRO A 19 30.51 28.06 8.41
CA PRO A 19 29.77 28.59 9.55
C PRO A 19 28.44 29.26 9.14
N GLY A 20 27.35 29.04 9.92
CA GLY A 20 26.19 29.94 9.95
C GLY A 20 24.82 29.32 9.60
N PRO A 21 23.69 29.99 9.90
CA PRO A 21 22.33 29.46 9.95
C PRO A 21 21.57 29.41 8.62
N ALA A 22 22.20 29.63 7.46
CA ALA A 22 21.55 29.45 6.16
C ALA A 22 21.49 27.95 5.79
N PRO A 23 20.43 27.49 5.06
CA PRO A 23 20.41 26.10 4.57
C PRO A 23 21.67 25.85 3.75
N ARG A 24 22.45 24.85 4.17
CA ARG A 24 23.64 24.45 3.42
C ARG A 24 23.19 23.70 2.20
N VAL A 25 23.47 24.20 1.00
CA VAL A 25 23.12 23.55 -0.25
C VAL A 25 24.37 22.92 -0.85
N ILE A 26 24.28 21.62 -1.17
CA ILE A 26 25.25 20.93 -2.00
C ILE A 26 24.61 20.66 -3.34
N GLU A 27 25.18 21.20 -4.41
CA GLU A 27 24.82 20.87 -5.77
C GLU A 27 25.66 19.69 -6.26
N LEU A 28 24.99 18.61 -6.65
CA LEU A 28 25.63 17.47 -7.26
C LEU A 28 26.00 17.78 -8.72
N PRO A 29 27.13 17.30 -9.22
CA PRO A 29 27.48 17.50 -10.62
C PRO A 29 26.51 16.80 -11.58
N ALA A 30 26.42 17.32 -12.79
CA ALA A 30 25.65 16.69 -13.86
C ALA A 30 26.28 15.35 -14.30
N GLY A 31 25.41 14.44 -14.77
CA GLY A 31 25.82 13.12 -15.27
C GLY A 31 25.63 12.00 -14.24
N THR A 32 26.25 10.86 -14.53
CA THR A 32 26.14 9.67 -13.68
C THR A 32 27.34 9.56 -12.77
N LEU A 33 27.08 9.45 -11.46
CA LEU A 33 28.07 9.25 -10.41
C LEU A 33 27.87 7.84 -9.85
N GLU A 34 28.91 7.01 -9.90
CA GLU A 34 28.90 5.69 -9.27
C GLU A 34 29.10 5.80 -7.75
N LEU A 35 28.23 5.13 -7.03
CA LEU A 35 28.30 5.00 -5.58
C LEU A 35 28.76 3.59 -5.20
N HIS A 36 29.93 3.46 -4.60
CA HIS A 36 30.43 2.24 -4.00
C HIS A 36 30.06 2.14 -2.50
N ARG A 37 29.62 3.23 -1.90
CA ARG A 37 29.22 3.34 -0.49
C ARG A 37 28.03 4.27 -0.33
N GLU A 38 27.38 4.20 0.81
CA GLU A 38 26.28 5.08 1.21
C GLU A 38 26.71 6.55 1.17
N LEU A 39 25.87 7.41 0.61
CA LEU A 39 25.98 8.86 0.76
C LEU A 39 25.28 9.27 2.06
N LEU A 40 26.05 9.67 3.05
CA LEU A 40 25.53 10.15 4.33
C LEU A 40 25.18 11.64 4.24
N VAL A 41 23.94 11.98 4.60
CA VAL A 41 23.46 13.37 4.56
C VAL A 41 23.19 13.85 5.98
N PRO A 42 24.02 14.78 6.49
CA PRO A 42 23.87 15.31 7.84
C PRO A 42 22.78 16.37 7.96
N ASP A 43 22.50 16.81 9.19
CA ASP A 43 21.53 17.83 9.55
C ASP A 43 21.63 19.13 8.73
N GLY A 44 20.45 19.67 8.43
CA GLY A 44 20.30 21.01 7.83
C GLY A 44 20.85 21.14 6.41
N LEU A 45 21.00 20.02 5.71
CA LEU A 45 21.58 20.00 4.38
C LEU A 45 20.51 19.83 3.31
N GLU A 46 20.55 20.68 2.28
CA GLU A 46 19.87 20.44 1.02
C GLU A 46 20.86 19.83 0.02
N VAL A 47 20.54 18.64 -0.50
CA VAL A 47 21.25 18.01 -1.62
C VAL A 47 20.42 18.18 -2.88
N ARG A 48 20.98 18.84 -3.87
CA ARG A 48 20.28 19.18 -5.11
C ARG A 48 21.01 18.61 -6.32
N GLY A 49 20.26 18.05 -7.27
CA GLY A 49 20.79 17.64 -8.55
C GLY A 49 21.09 18.84 -9.47
N ALA A 50 22.03 18.69 -10.38
CA ALA A 50 22.29 19.68 -11.40
C ALA A 50 21.09 19.85 -12.37
N PRO A 51 20.82 21.07 -12.88
CA PRO A 51 19.75 21.29 -13.86
C PRO A 51 19.87 20.43 -15.13
N ALA A 52 21.09 20.06 -15.53
CA ALA A 52 21.35 19.17 -16.65
C ALA A 52 21.12 17.68 -16.34
N GLY A 53 20.69 17.36 -15.11
CA GLY A 53 20.42 16.01 -14.62
C GLY A 53 21.60 15.38 -13.88
N THR A 54 21.29 14.76 -12.76
CA THR A 54 22.23 13.98 -11.94
C THR A 54 21.66 12.59 -11.69
N VAL A 55 22.46 11.57 -11.84
CA VAL A 55 22.12 10.18 -11.49
C VAL A 55 23.17 9.67 -10.50
N LEU A 56 22.73 9.26 -9.32
CA LEU A 56 23.52 8.46 -8.40
C LEU A 56 23.22 6.97 -8.67
N HIS A 57 24.21 6.24 -9.19
CA HIS A 57 24.07 4.86 -9.60
C HIS A 57 24.82 3.94 -8.64
N ALA A 58 24.16 2.90 -8.12
CA ALA A 58 24.82 1.91 -7.30
C ALA A 58 25.81 1.08 -8.14
N ALA A 59 27.06 1.09 -7.76
CA ALA A 59 28.10 0.27 -8.39
C ALA A 59 27.81 -1.24 -8.20
N ALA A 60 28.42 -2.07 -9.02
CA ALA A 60 28.19 -3.52 -8.97
C ALA A 60 28.65 -4.19 -7.65
N ASP A 61 29.52 -3.51 -6.91
CA ASP A 61 30.04 -3.90 -5.60
C ASP A 61 29.42 -3.12 -4.42
N PHE A 62 28.34 -2.38 -4.69
CA PHE A 62 27.64 -1.64 -3.64
C PHE A 62 26.99 -2.61 -2.64
N ASP A 63 27.32 -2.49 -1.36
CA ASP A 63 26.78 -3.29 -0.26
C ASP A 63 26.22 -2.43 0.89
N GLY A 64 25.60 -1.29 0.55
CA GLY A 64 24.98 -0.38 1.50
C GLY A 64 23.55 -0.74 1.88
N ARG A 65 23.07 -0.20 2.99
CA ARG A 65 21.67 -0.26 3.38
C ARG A 65 20.79 0.57 2.43
N ALA A 66 21.31 1.71 1.98
CA ALA A 66 20.67 2.61 1.03
C ALA A 66 21.72 3.43 0.25
N LEU A 67 21.35 3.93 -0.93
CA LEU A 67 22.23 4.84 -1.67
C LEU A 67 22.43 6.15 -0.90
N VAL A 68 21.34 6.66 -0.28
CA VAL A 68 21.38 7.86 0.55
C VAL A 68 20.87 7.52 1.94
N VAL A 69 21.63 7.87 2.97
CA VAL A 69 21.25 7.69 4.38
C VAL A 69 21.12 9.05 5.04
N VAL A 70 19.95 9.29 5.62
CA VAL A 70 19.61 10.50 6.37
C VAL A 70 19.50 10.15 7.85
N ASP A 71 20.37 10.74 8.66
CA ASP A 71 20.35 10.58 10.11
C ASP A 71 20.39 11.98 10.73
N GLY A 72 19.21 12.63 10.77
CA GLY A 72 19.16 13.96 11.31
C GLY A 72 17.92 14.78 10.93
N ALA A 73 18.02 16.09 11.17
CA ALA A 73 16.91 17.03 11.06
C ALA A 73 17.09 18.05 9.93
N GLY A 74 15.97 18.43 9.29
CA GLY A 74 15.96 19.54 8.33
C GLY A 74 16.69 19.24 7.03
N VAL A 75 16.67 17.98 6.58
CA VAL A 75 17.30 17.56 5.32
C VAL A 75 16.31 17.71 4.16
N THR A 76 16.81 18.19 3.02
CA THR A 76 16.09 18.21 1.75
C THR A 76 16.87 17.48 0.67
N LEU A 77 16.24 16.53 0.00
CA LEU A 77 16.75 15.85 -1.19
C LEU A 77 15.90 16.26 -2.38
N ARG A 78 16.53 16.80 -3.43
CA ARG A 78 15.75 17.39 -4.54
C ARG A 78 16.40 17.22 -5.91
N GLY A 79 15.61 16.83 -6.91
CA GLY A 79 15.93 17.02 -8.33
C GLY A 79 17.04 16.13 -8.88
N PHE A 80 17.22 14.90 -8.36
CA PHE A 80 18.15 13.92 -8.92
C PHE A 80 17.54 12.51 -8.94
N THR A 81 18.22 11.65 -9.69
CA THR A 81 17.82 10.25 -9.83
C THR A 81 18.68 9.35 -8.95
N LEU A 82 18.05 8.40 -8.24
CA LEU A 82 18.70 7.26 -7.63
C LEU A 82 18.46 6.02 -8.49
N ASP A 83 19.52 5.38 -8.95
CA ASP A 83 19.49 4.14 -9.71
C ASP A 83 20.14 3.03 -8.89
N GLY A 84 19.31 2.11 -8.40
CA GLY A 84 19.71 1.07 -7.47
C GLY A 84 20.38 -0.14 -8.09
N ASN A 85 20.56 -0.19 -9.43
CA ASN A 85 21.18 -1.32 -10.13
C ASN A 85 20.59 -2.69 -9.70
N ARG A 86 19.26 -2.76 -9.56
CA ARG A 86 18.52 -3.90 -9.00
C ARG A 86 18.94 -5.23 -9.60
N ASP A 87 19.05 -5.31 -10.92
CA ASP A 87 19.33 -6.57 -11.60
C ASP A 87 20.67 -7.19 -11.17
N ARG A 88 21.59 -6.38 -10.69
CA ARG A 88 22.89 -6.81 -10.18
C ARG A 88 22.90 -7.04 -8.67
N LEU A 89 22.11 -6.25 -7.93
CA LEU A 89 22.16 -6.17 -6.46
C LEU A 89 20.95 -6.79 -5.76
N GLU A 90 19.99 -7.35 -6.49
CA GLU A 90 18.80 -7.97 -5.91
C GLU A 90 19.18 -9.09 -4.93
N GLN A 91 18.78 -8.90 -3.68
CA GLN A 91 18.84 -9.96 -2.67
C GLN A 91 17.43 -10.52 -2.52
N ARG A 92 17.24 -11.79 -2.86
CA ARG A 92 15.94 -12.47 -2.76
C ARG A 92 15.67 -12.93 -1.32
N THR A 93 15.77 -12.00 -0.40
CA THR A 93 15.43 -12.22 1.00
C THR A 93 13.91 -12.16 1.18
N GLY A 94 13.38 -12.99 2.06
CA GLY A 94 11.97 -12.91 2.47
C GLY A 94 11.68 -11.64 3.29
N LEU A 95 10.51 -11.65 3.96
CA LEU A 95 10.17 -10.62 4.95
C LEU A 95 11.10 -10.71 6.16
N PRO A 96 11.33 -9.59 6.88
CA PRO A 96 12.06 -9.64 8.15
C PRO A 96 11.32 -10.52 9.15
N PRO A 97 12.02 -11.07 10.16
CA PRO A 97 11.37 -11.65 11.33
C PRO A 97 10.39 -10.65 11.95
N SER A 98 9.29 -11.16 12.52
CA SER A 98 8.19 -10.35 13.08
C SER A 98 8.57 -9.42 14.25
N ASP A 99 9.76 -9.56 14.78
CA ASP A 99 10.34 -8.74 15.85
C ASP A 99 11.40 -7.73 15.38
N ARG A 100 11.60 -7.62 14.07
CA ARG A 100 12.63 -6.77 13.48
C ARG A 100 12.07 -5.77 12.46
N PRO A 101 12.30 -4.46 12.64
CA PRO A 101 11.93 -3.45 11.66
C PRO A 101 12.62 -3.63 10.30
N PHE A 102 11.97 -3.21 9.23
CA PHE A 102 12.54 -3.26 7.88
C PHE A 102 13.81 -2.42 7.75
N SER A 103 13.90 -1.28 8.43
CA SER A 103 15.09 -0.43 8.44
C SER A 103 16.36 -1.12 8.99
N GLN A 104 16.18 -2.20 9.76
CA GLN A 104 17.29 -3.01 10.27
C GLN A 104 17.57 -4.25 9.41
N PHE A 105 16.69 -4.58 8.47
CA PHE A 105 16.75 -5.82 7.71
C PHE A 105 16.98 -5.57 6.22
N THR A 106 16.24 -4.64 5.61
CA THR A 106 16.26 -4.41 4.18
C THR A 106 17.49 -3.61 3.75
N ARG A 107 18.13 -4.07 2.69
CA ARG A 107 19.30 -3.44 2.06
C ARG A 107 18.98 -2.98 0.64
N GLY A 108 19.86 -2.19 0.06
CA GLY A 108 19.69 -1.69 -1.30
C GLY A 108 18.49 -0.75 -1.46
N ASN A 109 18.16 0.01 -0.42
CA ASN A 109 17.14 1.04 -0.49
C ASN A 109 17.65 2.27 -1.27
N GLY A 110 16.74 3.07 -1.81
CA GLY A 110 17.12 4.36 -2.39
C GLY A 110 17.51 5.36 -1.31
N VAL A 111 16.57 5.71 -0.44
CA VAL A 111 16.79 6.56 0.75
C VAL A 111 16.42 5.76 2.00
N LEU A 112 17.26 5.80 3.01
CA LEU A 112 16.98 5.33 4.37
C LEU A 112 17.07 6.52 5.33
N ALA A 113 15.97 6.81 6.02
CA ALA A 113 15.93 7.85 7.07
C ALA A 113 15.48 7.21 8.39
N THR A 114 16.29 7.38 9.44
CA THR A 114 15.99 6.83 10.77
C THR A 114 16.08 7.93 11.81
N GLY A 115 15.01 8.13 12.59
CA GLY A 115 14.98 9.19 13.61
C GLY A 115 15.01 10.61 13.02
N ALA A 116 14.74 10.75 11.73
CA ALA A 116 14.78 12.03 11.04
C ALA A 116 13.60 12.93 11.44
N SER A 117 13.80 14.24 11.35
CA SER A 117 12.74 15.21 11.49
C SER A 117 12.83 16.31 10.43
N ARG A 118 11.70 16.80 9.96
CA ARG A 118 11.63 17.80 8.88
C ARG A 118 12.41 17.37 7.63
N LEU A 119 12.19 16.12 7.20
CA LEU A 119 12.75 15.59 5.94
C LEU A 119 11.84 15.98 4.78
N ARG A 120 12.45 16.45 3.70
CA ARG A 120 11.81 16.75 2.41
C ARG A 120 12.47 15.95 1.30
N ILE A 121 11.68 15.22 0.52
CA ILE A 121 12.13 14.48 -0.67
C ILE A 121 11.24 14.96 -1.82
N GLU A 122 11.79 15.74 -2.73
CA GLU A 122 11.02 16.48 -3.71
C GLU A 122 11.59 16.33 -5.13
N ASN A 123 10.72 16.11 -6.11
CA ASN A 123 11.13 16.02 -7.52
C ASN A 123 12.30 15.02 -7.74
N MET A 124 12.21 13.86 -7.10
CA MET A 124 13.20 12.80 -7.18
C MET A 124 12.72 11.67 -8.10
N ARG A 125 13.66 11.00 -8.74
CA ARG A 125 13.37 9.77 -9.47
C ARG A 125 14.12 8.60 -8.86
N PHE A 126 13.40 7.52 -8.60
CA PHE A 126 13.93 6.25 -8.09
C PHE A 126 13.70 5.18 -9.17
N ARG A 127 14.77 4.53 -9.61
CA ARG A 127 14.64 3.45 -10.59
C ARG A 127 15.53 2.27 -10.22
N ASN A 128 15.09 1.07 -10.57
CA ASN A 128 15.84 -0.16 -10.32
C ASN A 128 16.30 -0.31 -8.86
N ILE A 129 15.50 0.16 -7.90
CA ILE A 129 15.81 0.01 -6.47
C ILE A 129 15.47 -1.41 -6.04
N ALA A 130 16.42 -2.11 -5.42
CA ALA A 130 16.22 -3.48 -4.96
C ALA A 130 15.38 -3.54 -3.66
N GLY A 131 15.62 -2.63 -2.71
CA GLY A 131 14.84 -2.46 -1.49
C GLY A 131 13.63 -1.55 -1.69
N PHE A 132 13.38 -0.66 -0.75
CA PHE A 132 12.39 0.42 -0.87
C PHE A 132 13.01 1.64 -1.55
N ALA A 133 12.25 2.31 -2.41
CA ALA A 133 12.67 3.59 -2.97
C ALA A 133 12.96 4.59 -1.84
N VAL A 134 12.07 4.65 -0.84
CA VAL A 134 12.25 5.41 0.39
C VAL A 134 11.81 4.56 1.59
N LEU A 135 12.67 4.42 2.58
CA LEU A 135 12.35 3.80 3.86
C LEU A 135 12.58 4.80 4.98
N VAL A 136 11.52 5.12 5.72
CA VAL A 136 11.54 6.09 6.83
C VAL A 136 11.11 5.39 8.11
N SER A 137 11.94 5.44 9.15
CA SER A 137 11.69 4.77 10.43
C SER A 137 11.82 5.74 11.59
N ARG A 138 10.90 5.71 12.57
CA ARG A 138 10.95 6.49 13.82
C ARG A 138 11.13 7.99 13.61
N SER A 139 10.48 8.54 12.61
CA SER A 139 10.72 9.89 12.10
C SER A 139 9.45 10.75 12.19
N ARG A 140 9.59 12.08 12.05
CA ARG A 140 8.45 12.99 12.12
C ARG A 140 8.59 14.18 11.18
N ASP A 141 7.44 14.76 10.78
CA ASP A 141 7.37 15.87 9.81
C ASP A 141 8.10 15.50 8.51
N ILE A 142 7.55 14.50 7.82
CA ILE A 142 8.10 13.92 6.61
C ILE A 142 7.26 14.35 5.42
N ARG A 143 7.87 14.88 4.38
CA ARG A 143 7.21 15.17 3.10
C ARG A 143 7.93 14.50 1.96
N ILE A 144 7.17 13.72 1.20
CA ILE A 144 7.64 13.06 -0.03
C ILE A 144 6.68 13.52 -1.12
N GLU A 145 7.16 14.32 -2.03
CA GLU A 145 6.31 14.99 -3.01
C GLU A 145 6.93 14.96 -4.40
N GLN A 146 6.08 14.72 -5.41
CA GLN A 146 6.50 14.71 -6.82
C GLN A 146 7.67 13.74 -7.08
N VAL A 147 7.63 12.55 -6.48
CA VAL A 147 8.62 11.52 -6.76
C VAL A 147 8.08 10.54 -7.79
N GLU A 148 8.99 9.97 -8.57
CA GLU A 148 8.71 8.92 -9.54
C GLU A 148 9.47 7.65 -9.13
N VAL A 149 8.77 6.55 -8.91
CA VAL A 149 9.35 5.25 -8.56
C VAL A 149 9.05 4.27 -9.68
N ILE A 150 10.11 3.75 -10.31
CA ILE A 150 9.98 2.90 -11.50
C ILE A 150 10.83 1.64 -11.34
N ASP A 151 10.33 0.50 -11.87
CA ASP A 151 11.09 -0.76 -11.99
C ASP A 151 11.77 -1.20 -10.70
N SER A 152 11.08 -1.04 -9.55
CA SER A 152 11.67 -1.21 -8.24
C SER A 152 11.07 -2.38 -7.46
N GLY A 153 11.79 -2.84 -6.42
CA GLY A 153 11.44 -3.97 -5.59
C GLY A 153 12.15 -5.26 -5.96
N SER A 154 12.33 -6.12 -4.99
CA SER A 154 12.90 -7.47 -5.14
C SER A 154 11.82 -8.53 -5.25
N ARG A 155 12.27 -9.73 -5.59
CA ARG A 155 11.49 -10.96 -5.50
C ARG A 155 11.88 -11.71 -4.23
N ASP A 156 11.03 -12.63 -3.81
CA ASP A 156 11.37 -13.60 -2.78
C ASP A 156 12.23 -14.76 -3.32
N GLY A 157 12.58 -15.72 -2.46
CA GLY A 157 13.36 -16.91 -2.86
C GLY A 157 12.67 -17.80 -3.90
N ARG A 158 11.36 -17.66 -4.09
CA ARG A 158 10.55 -18.39 -5.08
C ARG A 158 10.41 -17.61 -6.39
N GLY A 159 10.97 -16.41 -6.47
CA GLY A 159 10.86 -15.54 -7.63
C GLY A 159 9.52 -14.78 -7.71
N ARG A 160 8.77 -14.73 -6.60
CA ARG A 160 7.48 -14.06 -6.48
C ARG A 160 7.63 -12.66 -5.91
N ASN A 161 6.52 -11.92 -5.86
CA ASN A 161 6.50 -10.58 -5.30
C ASN A 161 6.95 -10.57 -3.85
N ASN A 162 7.50 -9.42 -3.46
CA ASN A 162 7.88 -9.12 -2.09
C ASN A 162 7.13 -7.85 -1.66
N SER A 163 7.40 -7.31 -0.50
CA SER A 163 6.82 -6.04 -0.04
C SER A 163 7.57 -4.81 -0.54
N THR A 164 8.79 -4.99 -1.07
CA THR A 164 9.71 -3.90 -1.42
C THR A 164 9.38 -3.22 -2.75
N GLY A 165 9.90 -2.04 -2.96
CA GLY A 165 9.84 -1.28 -4.21
C GLY A 165 9.41 0.17 -4.02
N GLY A 166 8.29 0.43 -3.37
CA GLY A 166 7.78 1.77 -3.16
C GLY A 166 8.30 2.46 -1.91
N ILE A 167 7.42 3.13 -1.18
CA ILE A 167 7.74 3.90 0.03
C ILE A 167 7.24 3.14 1.26
N LEU A 168 8.09 2.97 2.25
CA LEU A 168 7.73 2.45 3.56
C LEU A 168 7.96 3.50 4.65
N LEU A 169 6.94 3.72 5.47
CA LEU A 169 6.98 4.52 6.68
C LEU A 169 6.73 3.60 7.87
N GLU A 170 7.66 3.50 8.82
CA GLU A 170 7.55 2.50 9.88
C GLU A 170 7.87 3.02 11.28
N GLU A 171 7.53 2.20 12.28
CA GLU A 171 7.97 2.30 13.66
C GLU A 171 7.64 3.63 14.34
N GLY A 172 6.38 4.08 14.24
CA GLY A 172 5.93 5.31 14.86
C GLY A 172 6.29 6.57 14.09
N THR A 173 6.58 6.45 12.80
CA THR A 173 6.72 7.63 11.92
C THR A 173 5.42 8.41 11.90
N CYS A 174 5.47 9.72 12.16
CA CYS A 174 4.28 10.56 12.28
C CYS A 174 4.38 11.90 11.55
N ASP A 175 3.22 12.55 11.37
CA ASP A 175 3.12 13.82 10.67
C ASP A 175 3.72 13.74 9.26
N PHE A 176 3.29 12.75 8.48
CA PHE A 176 3.87 12.46 7.17
C PHE A 176 2.91 12.76 6.02
N GLN A 177 3.48 13.09 4.87
CA GLN A 177 2.76 13.27 3.61
C GLN A 177 3.49 12.56 2.47
N VAL A 178 2.73 11.82 1.64
CA VAL A 178 3.19 11.25 0.36
C VAL A 178 2.20 11.70 -0.70
N THR A 179 2.62 12.64 -1.55
CA THR A 179 1.67 13.29 -2.45
C THR A 179 2.23 13.51 -3.87
N HIS A 180 1.33 13.58 -4.86
CA HIS A 180 1.63 13.90 -6.25
C HIS A 180 2.76 13.05 -6.86
N SER A 181 2.84 11.78 -6.45
CA SER A 181 3.91 10.87 -6.80
C SER A 181 3.42 9.75 -7.71
N GLN A 182 4.34 9.14 -8.46
CA GLN A 182 4.02 8.11 -9.44
C GLN A 182 4.80 6.83 -9.13
N PHE A 183 4.09 5.70 -9.20
CA PHE A 183 4.64 4.37 -8.94
C PHE A 183 4.31 3.47 -10.13
N HIS A 184 5.33 2.99 -10.81
CA HIS A 184 5.17 2.21 -12.02
C HIS A 184 6.06 0.96 -12.02
N ASN A 185 5.49 -0.19 -12.36
CA ASN A 185 6.17 -1.49 -12.42
C ASN A 185 6.91 -1.81 -11.11
N ILE A 186 6.13 -1.85 -10.01
CA ILE A 186 6.65 -2.13 -8.66
C ILE A 186 6.38 -3.59 -8.29
N ARG A 187 7.41 -4.30 -7.85
CA ARG A 187 7.31 -5.72 -7.48
C ARG A 187 6.63 -5.96 -6.13
N GLY A 188 6.47 -4.95 -5.32
CA GLY A 188 5.80 -4.99 -4.01
C GLY A 188 4.78 -3.90 -3.86
N ASN A 189 4.74 -3.26 -2.68
CA ASN A 189 3.79 -2.21 -2.35
C ASN A 189 4.20 -0.85 -2.93
N GLY A 190 3.21 -0.04 -3.30
CA GLY A 190 3.44 1.35 -3.70
C GLY A 190 3.77 2.24 -2.51
N VAL A 191 2.81 2.49 -1.63
CA VAL A 191 3.02 3.20 -0.35
C VAL A 191 2.55 2.31 0.80
N TRP A 192 3.37 2.17 1.81
CA TRP A 192 3.09 1.30 2.95
C TRP A 192 3.41 1.98 4.27
N THR A 193 2.50 1.90 5.25
CA THR A 193 2.83 2.15 6.66
C THR A 193 2.88 0.84 7.41
N HIS A 194 3.85 0.66 8.30
CA HIS A 194 4.02 -0.54 9.10
C HIS A 194 4.69 -0.21 10.44
N SER A 195 4.30 -0.90 11.49
CA SER A 195 5.02 -0.90 12.78
C SER A 195 4.90 -2.28 13.41
N LEU A 196 5.90 -2.67 14.17
CA LEU A 196 5.77 -3.84 15.01
C LEU A 196 4.68 -3.61 16.07
N PHE A 197 4.00 -4.68 16.52
CA PHE A 197 3.00 -4.57 17.59
C PHE A 197 3.57 -4.02 18.91
N THR A 198 4.87 -4.14 19.10
CA THR A 198 5.61 -3.62 20.26
C THR A 198 6.08 -2.19 20.10
N SER A 199 5.95 -1.62 18.91
CA SER A 199 6.37 -0.25 18.57
C SER A 199 5.16 0.69 18.54
N PRO A 200 5.38 2.02 18.67
CA PRO A 200 4.32 3.00 18.41
C PRO A 200 3.76 2.86 17.00
N ARG A 201 2.45 3.05 16.86
CA ARG A 201 1.79 3.10 15.54
C ARG A 201 2.21 4.35 14.77
N ASN A 202 2.22 4.25 13.45
CA ASN A 202 2.35 5.44 12.60
C ASN A 202 1.15 6.36 12.78
N ALA A 203 1.30 7.67 12.64
CA ALA A 203 0.22 8.60 12.95
C ALA A 203 0.20 9.85 12.09
N ASN A 204 -1.01 10.43 11.93
CA ASN A 204 -1.21 11.72 11.28
C ASN A 204 -0.65 11.75 9.85
N GLY A 205 -1.05 10.77 9.05
CA GLY A 205 -0.58 10.62 7.68
C GLY A 205 -1.52 11.22 6.63
N TRP A 206 -0.95 11.67 5.54
CA TRP A 206 -1.70 12.04 4.34
C TRP A 206 -1.05 11.45 3.10
N ILE A 207 -1.78 10.54 2.43
CA ILE A 207 -1.36 9.86 1.20
C ILE A 207 -2.36 10.24 0.12
N ALA A 208 -2.00 11.15 -0.79
CA ALA A 208 -2.99 11.72 -1.70
C ALA A 208 -2.41 12.11 -3.06
N PHE A 209 -3.28 12.11 -4.06
CA PHE A 209 -2.97 12.53 -5.44
C PHE A 209 -1.83 11.73 -6.08
N ASN A 210 -1.63 10.49 -5.66
CA ASN A 210 -0.62 9.61 -6.22
C ASN A 210 -1.21 8.74 -7.34
N GLU A 211 -0.34 8.29 -8.25
CA GLU A 211 -0.67 7.41 -9.37
C GLU A 211 0.08 6.09 -9.25
N PHE A 212 -0.65 4.99 -9.46
CA PHE A 212 -0.12 3.63 -9.37
C PHE A 212 -0.41 2.86 -10.64
N SER A 213 0.59 2.17 -11.19
CA SER A 213 0.36 1.28 -12.33
C SER A 213 1.30 0.09 -12.35
N ASP A 214 0.78 -1.07 -12.67
CA ASP A 214 1.55 -2.32 -12.77
C ASP A 214 2.28 -2.66 -11.46
N LEU A 215 1.53 -2.77 -10.38
CA LEU A 215 2.04 -3.20 -9.07
C LEU A 215 1.71 -4.66 -8.81
N ALA A 216 2.70 -5.46 -8.45
CA ALA A 216 2.50 -6.89 -8.20
C ALA A 216 1.91 -7.17 -6.80
N ARG A 217 1.75 -6.15 -5.95
CA ARG A 217 1.12 -6.23 -4.64
C ARG A 217 0.21 -5.01 -4.41
N ASP A 218 0.20 -4.43 -3.23
CA ASP A 218 -0.76 -3.40 -2.85
C ASP A 218 -0.38 -2.02 -3.42
N ALA A 219 -1.38 -1.27 -3.85
CA ALA A 219 -1.11 0.12 -4.23
C ALA A 219 -0.81 0.95 -2.98
N ILE A 220 -1.70 0.89 -1.98
CA ILE A 220 -1.51 1.55 -0.70
C ILE A 220 -1.91 0.58 0.41
N GLN A 221 -0.99 0.31 1.34
CA GLN A 221 -1.26 -0.46 2.55
C GLN A 221 -1.07 0.41 3.79
N VAL A 222 -2.12 0.55 4.58
CA VAL A 222 -2.06 1.22 5.89
C VAL A 222 -2.00 0.15 6.97
N GLY A 223 -0.86 0.01 7.62
CA GLY A 223 -0.65 -0.98 8.66
C GLY A 223 -0.16 -0.34 9.96
N HIS A 224 -0.69 -0.81 11.09
CA HIS A 224 -0.37 -0.30 12.43
C HIS A 224 -0.32 1.23 12.48
N ALA A 225 -1.46 1.88 12.22
CA ALA A 225 -1.51 3.33 12.07
C ALA A 225 -2.78 3.93 12.70
N THR A 226 -2.74 5.22 12.96
CA THR A 226 -3.90 5.97 13.45
C THR A 226 -3.99 7.33 12.76
N ASN A 227 -5.21 7.80 12.49
CA ASN A 227 -5.44 9.11 11.87
C ASN A 227 -4.68 9.30 10.54
N VAL A 228 -4.87 8.36 9.61
CA VAL A 228 -4.29 8.43 8.26
C VAL A 228 -5.39 8.75 7.25
N ARG A 229 -5.13 9.68 6.35
CA ARG A 229 -6.03 10.02 5.23
C ARG A 229 -5.41 9.54 3.92
N VAL A 230 -6.14 8.69 3.22
CA VAL A 230 -5.77 8.17 1.89
C VAL A 230 -6.81 8.67 0.91
N GLU A 231 -6.49 9.68 0.12
CA GLU A 231 -7.49 10.42 -0.64
C GLU A 231 -7.04 10.73 -2.06
N ASP A 232 -8.01 10.74 -2.97
CA ASP A 232 -7.81 11.22 -4.34
C ASP A 232 -6.65 10.55 -5.09
N ASN A 233 -6.28 9.33 -4.70
CA ASN A 233 -5.30 8.53 -5.42
C ASN A 233 -5.96 7.81 -6.59
N ARG A 234 -5.17 7.48 -7.61
CA ARG A 234 -5.63 6.69 -8.74
C ARG A 234 -4.65 5.57 -9.08
N GLY A 235 -5.18 4.45 -9.58
CA GLY A 235 -4.33 3.34 -9.97
C GLY A 235 -4.98 2.45 -11.03
N THR A 236 -4.14 1.72 -11.71
CA THR A 236 -4.56 0.72 -12.70
C THR A 236 -3.62 -0.47 -12.69
N ARG A 237 -4.13 -1.66 -12.99
CA ARG A 237 -3.35 -2.89 -13.07
C ARG A 237 -2.62 -3.18 -11.75
N ILE A 238 -3.40 -3.27 -10.67
CA ILE A 238 -2.93 -3.74 -9.36
C ILE A 238 -3.07 -5.26 -9.31
N GLY A 239 -2.02 -5.97 -8.87
CA GLY A 239 -1.89 -7.42 -8.98
C GLY A 239 -1.24 -7.86 -10.30
N TYR A 240 -0.49 -7.00 -10.94
CA TYR A 240 0.16 -7.28 -12.22
C TYR A 240 1.69 -7.16 -12.14
N PRO A 241 2.42 -8.06 -12.83
CA PRO A 241 1.88 -9.19 -13.57
C PRO A 241 1.47 -10.35 -12.64
N PRO A 242 0.39 -11.10 -12.96
CA PRO A 242 -0.17 -12.13 -12.07
C PRO A 242 0.82 -13.24 -11.69
N GLU A 243 1.74 -13.57 -12.57
CA GLU A 243 2.77 -14.60 -12.33
C GLU A 243 3.76 -14.22 -11.20
N LEU A 244 3.81 -12.98 -10.80
CA LEU A 244 4.62 -12.54 -9.65
C LEU A 244 3.88 -12.64 -8.33
N VAL A 245 2.56 -12.82 -8.31
CA VAL A 245 1.79 -12.88 -7.07
C VAL A 245 2.17 -14.11 -6.25
N ASP A 246 2.48 -13.92 -4.97
CA ASP A 246 2.84 -14.98 -4.04
C ASP A 246 1.61 -15.57 -3.33
N LEU A 247 0.96 -16.50 -3.99
CA LEU A 247 -0.22 -17.20 -3.45
C LEU A 247 0.10 -18.04 -2.21
N GLU A 248 1.27 -18.67 -2.17
CA GLU A 248 1.69 -19.51 -1.04
C GLU A 248 1.98 -18.70 0.20
N GLY A 249 2.51 -17.48 0.02
CA GLY A 249 2.71 -16.50 1.09
C GLY A 249 1.46 -15.69 1.41
N GLN A 250 0.31 -16.00 0.80
CA GLN A 250 -0.97 -15.29 0.98
C GLN A 250 -0.89 -13.77 0.70
N ALA A 251 0.07 -13.35 -0.12
CA ALA A 251 0.26 -11.96 -0.51
C ALA A 251 -0.63 -11.59 -1.70
N TYR A 252 -1.95 -11.69 -1.51
CA TYR A 252 -2.92 -11.29 -2.51
C TYR A 252 -2.92 -9.78 -2.69
N PRO A 253 -2.92 -9.28 -3.93
CA PRO A 253 -2.93 -7.85 -4.20
C PRO A 253 -4.19 -7.15 -3.72
N VAL A 254 -4.04 -5.92 -3.27
CA VAL A 254 -5.14 -5.07 -2.83
C VAL A 254 -4.92 -3.63 -3.31
N ALA A 255 -5.96 -2.96 -3.78
CA ALA A 255 -5.80 -1.56 -4.16
C ALA A 255 -5.62 -0.66 -2.92
N LEU A 256 -6.50 -0.82 -1.91
CA LEU A 256 -6.37 -0.15 -0.61
C LEU A 256 -6.42 -1.20 0.50
N ASP A 257 -5.29 -1.48 1.08
CA ASP A 257 -5.13 -2.51 2.10
C ASP A 257 -4.99 -1.91 3.50
N THR A 258 -5.52 -2.63 4.47
CA THR A 258 -5.30 -2.38 5.89
C THR A 258 -4.71 -3.62 6.52
N ALA A 259 -3.71 -3.49 7.36
CA ALA A 259 -3.12 -4.62 8.06
C ALA A 259 -2.78 -4.28 9.52
N GLY A 260 -3.43 -4.99 10.44
CA GLY A 260 -3.19 -4.86 11.87
C GLY A 260 -4.04 -3.77 12.53
N ASP A 261 -3.54 -3.07 13.54
CA ASP A 261 -4.30 -2.09 14.34
C ASP A 261 -4.39 -0.72 13.65
N VAL A 262 -5.55 -0.41 13.03
CA VAL A 262 -5.77 0.84 12.29
C VAL A 262 -7.09 1.48 12.68
N ASP A 263 -7.04 2.72 13.19
CA ASP A 263 -8.23 3.46 13.58
C ASP A 263 -8.24 4.91 13.07
N ARG A 264 -9.41 5.55 13.12
CA ARG A 264 -9.61 6.96 12.72
C ARG A 264 -9.03 7.29 11.35
N THR A 265 -9.01 6.30 10.48
CA THR A 265 -8.44 6.40 9.14
C THR A 265 -9.55 6.60 8.11
N ILE A 266 -9.25 7.32 7.05
CA ILE A 266 -10.21 7.65 6.00
C ILE A 266 -9.63 7.22 4.66
N TYR A 267 -10.36 6.38 3.94
CA TYR A 267 -10.15 6.09 2.52
C TYR A 267 -11.22 6.82 1.71
N ALA A 268 -10.85 7.88 0.99
CA ALA A 268 -11.83 8.71 0.31
C ALA A 268 -11.47 9.02 -1.15
N ARG A 269 -12.43 8.90 -2.06
CA ARG A 269 -12.34 9.32 -3.46
C ARG A 269 -11.16 8.71 -4.24
N ASN A 270 -10.66 7.57 -3.80
CA ASN A 270 -9.63 6.84 -4.55
C ASN A 270 -10.27 6.12 -5.74
N ARG A 271 -9.55 6.03 -6.86
CA ARG A 271 -10.06 5.45 -8.10
C ARG A 271 -9.08 4.42 -8.66
N PHE A 272 -9.53 3.18 -8.72
CA PHE A 272 -8.74 2.08 -9.27
C PHE A 272 -9.47 1.39 -10.43
N THR A 273 -8.69 0.90 -11.37
CA THR A 273 -9.18 0.09 -12.49
C THR A 273 -8.28 -1.12 -12.67
N GLU A 274 -8.82 -2.21 -13.25
CA GLU A 274 -8.04 -3.42 -13.53
C GLU A 274 -7.32 -3.95 -12.26
N VAL A 275 -8.06 -4.15 -11.19
CA VAL A 275 -7.54 -4.71 -9.94
C VAL A 275 -7.68 -6.23 -9.97
N ASP A 276 -6.57 -6.95 -10.07
CA ASP A 276 -6.52 -8.40 -9.95
C ASP A 276 -6.25 -8.80 -8.50
N GLY A 277 -7.26 -8.64 -7.68
CA GLY A 277 -7.21 -8.82 -6.23
C GLY A 277 -8.45 -8.27 -5.56
N LYS A 278 -8.31 -7.75 -4.35
CA LYS A 278 -9.36 -7.03 -3.64
C LYS A 278 -9.31 -5.54 -3.97
N CYS A 279 -10.47 -4.89 -4.03
CA CYS A 279 -10.47 -3.43 -4.10
C CYS A 279 -10.01 -2.83 -2.76
N ILE A 280 -10.67 -3.22 -1.68
CA ILE A 280 -10.38 -2.73 -0.33
C ILE A 280 -10.37 -3.91 0.66
N ASP A 281 -9.33 -4.03 1.45
CA ASP A 281 -9.24 -4.95 2.58
C ASP A 281 -9.13 -4.17 3.89
N LEU A 282 -9.98 -4.49 4.86
CA LEU A 282 -10.09 -3.79 6.12
C LEU A 282 -9.67 -4.69 7.29
N ASP A 283 -8.45 -5.24 7.22
CA ASP A 283 -7.91 -6.10 8.28
C ASP A 283 -7.49 -5.29 9.51
N GLY A 284 -8.23 -5.45 10.60
CA GLY A 284 -8.00 -4.71 11.83
C GLY A 284 -8.37 -3.22 11.78
N PHE A 285 -9.19 -2.83 10.82
CA PHE A 285 -9.69 -1.47 10.68
C PHE A 285 -10.90 -1.24 11.58
N HIS A 286 -10.93 -0.11 12.28
CA HIS A 286 -12.05 0.26 13.13
C HIS A 286 -12.15 1.79 13.31
N GLU A 287 -13.36 2.27 13.64
CA GLU A 287 -13.63 3.70 13.86
C GLU A 287 -13.16 4.59 12.68
N GLY A 288 -13.52 4.22 11.46
CA GLY A 288 -13.03 4.91 10.28
C GLY A 288 -14.01 4.90 9.10
N ASP A 289 -13.59 5.55 8.02
CA ASP A 289 -14.43 5.83 6.85
C ASP A 289 -13.85 5.26 5.56
N VAL A 290 -14.71 4.63 4.76
CA VAL A 290 -14.44 4.19 3.40
C VAL A 290 -15.48 4.84 2.51
N VAL A 291 -15.16 5.98 1.90
CA VAL A 291 -16.18 6.84 1.29
C VAL A 291 -15.83 7.24 -0.15
N GLU A 292 -16.79 7.13 -1.04
CA GLU A 292 -16.68 7.59 -2.43
C GLU A 292 -15.50 7.01 -3.23
N ASN A 293 -14.99 5.83 -2.85
CA ASN A 293 -13.97 5.15 -3.62
C ASN A 293 -14.58 4.42 -4.81
N SER A 294 -13.76 4.16 -5.82
CA SER A 294 -14.20 3.46 -7.03
C SER A 294 -13.17 2.39 -7.44
N CYS A 295 -13.68 1.17 -7.67
CA CYS A 295 -12.94 0.12 -8.39
C CYS A 295 -13.77 -0.36 -9.57
N VAL A 296 -13.17 -0.30 -10.77
CA VAL A 296 -13.85 -0.70 -12.00
C VAL A 296 -12.99 -1.70 -12.77
N ASN A 297 -13.49 -2.91 -12.90
CA ASN A 297 -12.89 -3.99 -13.67
C ASN A 297 -13.74 -4.27 -14.92
N ARG A 298 -13.13 -4.87 -15.94
CA ARG A 298 -13.88 -5.37 -17.10
C ARG A 298 -14.79 -6.53 -16.69
N PRO A 299 -15.94 -6.73 -17.36
CA PRO A 299 -16.93 -7.75 -16.99
C PRO A 299 -16.54 -9.17 -17.46
N ASP A 300 -15.29 -9.58 -17.20
CA ASP A 300 -14.76 -10.89 -17.52
C ASP A 300 -13.86 -11.40 -16.38
N ALA A 301 -14.38 -12.36 -15.60
CA ALA A 301 -13.70 -12.92 -14.44
C ALA A 301 -12.38 -13.63 -14.79
N SER A 302 -12.20 -14.09 -16.05
CA SER A 302 -10.98 -14.78 -16.48
C SER A 302 -9.75 -13.86 -16.54
N LEU A 303 -9.99 -12.55 -16.65
CA LEU A 303 -8.93 -11.54 -16.67
C LEU A 303 -8.33 -11.30 -15.27
N TYR A 304 -8.99 -11.77 -14.24
CA TYR A 304 -8.64 -11.51 -12.84
C TYR A 304 -8.46 -12.83 -12.07
N PRO A 305 -7.38 -13.60 -12.33
CA PRO A 305 -7.16 -14.87 -11.65
C PRO A 305 -7.08 -14.73 -10.12
N MET A 306 -6.52 -13.63 -9.63
CA MET A 306 -6.41 -13.31 -8.19
C MET A 306 -7.63 -12.54 -7.66
N GLY A 307 -8.56 -12.14 -8.53
CA GLY A 307 -9.74 -11.38 -8.15
C GLY A 307 -10.51 -12.03 -6.99
N ASN A 308 -11.07 -11.20 -6.12
CA ASN A 308 -11.70 -11.60 -4.86
C ASN A 308 -12.95 -10.78 -4.56
N VAL A 309 -13.30 -10.65 -3.28
CA VAL A 309 -14.37 -9.77 -2.77
C VAL A 309 -14.03 -8.30 -3.02
N GLY A 310 -15.01 -7.47 -3.29
CA GLY A 310 -14.80 -6.05 -3.56
C GLY A 310 -14.29 -5.29 -2.34
N ILE A 311 -15.09 -5.24 -1.26
CA ILE A 311 -14.65 -4.73 0.05
C ILE A 311 -14.76 -5.89 1.05
N LEU A 312 -13.65 -6.23 1.67
CA LEU A 312 -13.57 -7.29 2.67
C LEU A 312 -13.24 -6.70 4.03
N PHE A 313 -14.08 -6.97 5.01
CA PHE A 313 -13.72 -6.79 6.42
C PHE A 313 -12.95 -8.03 6.86
N ASN A 314 -11.87 -7.83 7.59
CA ASN A 314 -11.00 -8.90 8.03
C ASN A 314 -10.48 -8.61 9.45
N ASP A 315 -10.19 -9.67 10.22
CA ASP A 315 -9.70 -9.59 11.59
C ASP A 315 -8.63 -10.66 11.83
N SER A 316 -7.48 -10.50 11.22
CA SER A 316 -6.36 -11.43 11.42
C SER A 316 -5.81 -11.39 12.86
N ASN A 317 -6.13 -10.34 13.62
CA ASN A 317 -5.71 -10.19 15.01
C ASN A 317 -6.93 -10.05 15.95
N PRO A 318 -7.04 -10.89 17.01
CA PRO A 318 -8.18 -10.88 17.94
C PRO A 318 -8.32 -9.59 18.76
N HIS A 319 -7.28 -8.77 18.82
CA HIS A 319 -7.29 -7.50 19.56
C HIS A 319 -7.74 -6.30 18.72
N THR A 320 -7.86 -6.46 17.41
CA THR A 320 -8.21 -5.40 16.46
C THR A 320 -9.54 -5.71 15.80
N ARG A 321 -10.61 -5.67 16.59
CA ARG A 321 -11.95 -6.04 16.11
C ARG A 321 -12.57 -4.96 15.24
N SER A 322 -13.21 -5.39 14.18
CA SER A 322 -13.94 -4.54 13.25
C SER A 322 -15.16 -3.91 13.92
N LYS A 323 -15.18 -2.58 14.05
CA LYS A 323 -16.29 -1.83 14.65
C LYS A 323 -16.39 -0.40 14.11
N ASP A 324 -17.61 0.15 14.13
CA ASP A 324 -17.88 1.57 13.86
C ASP A 324 -17.27 2.08 12.54
N ILE A 325 -17.40 1.29 11.46
CA ILE A 325 -16.91 1.63 10.12
C ILE A 325 -18.05 2.16 9.27
N ARG A 326 -17.81 3.22 8.50
CA ARG A 326 -18.74 3.73 7.52
C ARG A 326 -18.26 3.43 6.09
N VAL A 327 -19.00 2.63 5.33
CA VAL A 327 -18.74 2.29 3.93
C VAL A 327 -19.82 2.96 3.09
N ILE A 328 -19.56 4.15 2.58
CA ILE A 328 -20.61 5.02 2.01
C ILE A 328 -20.23 5.52 0.61
N GLY A 329 -21.16 5.40 -0.33
CA GLY A 329 -21.05 6.03 -1.65
C GLY A 329 -19.98 5.42 -2.56
N ASN A 330 -19.48 4.24 -2.24
CA ASN A 330 -18.44 3.59 -3.06
C ASN A 330 -19.05 2.99 -4.33
N VAL A 331 -18.26 2.93 -5.40
CA VAL A 331 -18.61 2.29 -6.67
C VAL A 331 -17.71 1.09 -6.90
N LEU A 332 -18.28 -0.11 -6.89
CA LEU A 332 -17.60 -1.35 -7.25
C LEU A 332 -18.26 -1.88 -8.52
N ASP A 333 -17.52 -2.00 -9.59
CA ASP A 333 -18.03 -2.50 -10.86
C ASP A 333 -17.10 -3.62 -11.38
N GLY A 334 -17.68 -4.80 -11.60
CA GLY A 334 -16.91 -5.94 -12.07
C GLY A 334 -16.19 -6.70 -10.95
N VAL A 335 -16.87 -7.04 -9.87
CA VAL A 335 -16.31 -7.81 -8.76
C VAL A 335 -16.45 -9.31 -9.05
N LYS A 336 -15.37 -10.06 -8.86
CA LYS A 336 -15.35 -11.50 -9.15
C LYS A 336 -16.33 -12.30 -8.29
N PHE A 337 -16.40 -12.00 -7.00
CA PHE A 337 -17.26 -12.68 -6.03
C PHE A 337 -18.24 -11.72 -5.36
N THR A 338 -18.36 -11.75 -4.04
CA THR A 338 -19.24 -10.87 -3.26
C THR A 338 -18.81 -9.41 -3.33
N GLY A 339 -19.76 -8.52 -3.42
CA GLY A 339 -19.50 -7.08 -3.48
C GLY A 339 -18.88 -6.57 -2.18
N ILE A 340 -19.57 -6.70 -1.05
CA ILE A 340 -19.08 -6.32 0.27
C ILE A 340 -19.29 -7.50 1.23
N LEU A 341 -18.23 -7.94 1.88
CA LEU A 341 -18.30 -8.88 3.00
C LEU A 341 -17.97 -8.14 4.29
N ALA A 342 -18.95 -7.97 5.15
CA ALA A 342 -18.84 -7.24 6.39
C ALA A 342 -19.13 -8.14 7.59
N PHE A 343 -18.42 -7.93 8.70
CA PHE A 343 -18.73 -8.50 10.00
C PHE A 343 -18.25 -7.55 11.11
N GLY A 344 -18.62 -7.83 12.35
CA GLY A 344 -18.33 -6.95 13.49
C GLY A 344 -19.55 -6.15 13.94
N THR A 345 -19.35 -4.96 14.48
CA THR A 345 -20.42 -4.23 15.16
C THR A 345 -20.46 -2.75 14.78
N GLY A 346 -21.69 -2.20 14.67
CA GLY A 346 -21.91 -0.75 14.57
C GLY A 346 -21.58 -0.14 13.20
N HIS A 347 -21.54 -0.93 12.13
CA HIS A 347 -21.17 -0.42 10.81
C HIS A 347 -22.35 0.21 10.07
N THR A 348 -22.03 1.14 9.18
CA THR A 348 -22.98 1.67 8.18
C THR A 348 -22.47 1.36 6.79
N VAL A 349 -23.27 0.63 5.99
CA VAL A 349 -23.01 0.29 4.60
C VAL A 349 -24.14 0.91 3.75
N ALA A 350 -23.91 2.09 3.20
CA ALA A 350 -25.00 2.86 2.60
C ALA A 350 -24.62 3.55 1.28
N HIS A 351 -25.60 3.73 0.42
CA HIS A 351 -25.48 4.46 -0.84
C HIS A 351 -24.40 3.94 -1.78
N ASN A 352 -23.95 2.68 -1.62
CA ASN A 352 -22.93 2.09 -2.48
C ASN A 352 -23.60 1.58 -3.78
N ARG A 353 -22.83 1.63 -4.87
CA ARG A 353 -23.21 1.05 -6.16
C ARG A 353 -22.34 -0.15 -6.44
N LEU A 354 -22.92 -1.33 -6.38
CA LEU A 354 -22.26 -2.61 -6.60
C LEU A 354 -22.78 -3.18 -7.91
N LEU A 355 -22.01 -3.01 -8.98
CA LEU A 355 -22.41 -3.35 -10.34
C LEU A 355 -21.62 -4.57 -10.84
N ASN A 356 -22.25 -5.40 -11.66
CA ASN A 356 -21.62 -6.60 -12.21
C ASN A 356 -20.94 -7.45 -11.11
N VAL A 357 -21.64 -7.66 -9.99
CA VAL A 357 -21.18 -8.48 -8.87
C VAL A 357 -21.28 -9.96 -9.23
N ASN A 358 -20.38 -10.78 -8.69
CA ASN A 358 -20.28 -12.21 -8.94
C ASN A 358 -20.01 -12.54 -10.42
N LEU A 359 -18.99 -11.90 -11.01
CA LEU A 359 -18.54 -12.17 -12.39
C LEU A 359 -18.17 -13.64 -12.62
N ALA A 360 -17.74 -14.36 -11.59
CA ALA A 360 -17.41 -15.78 -11.66
C ALA A 360 -18.64 -16.67 -11.81
N HIS A 361 -19.87 -16.11 -11.70
CA HIS A 361 -21.11 -16.84 -11.71
C HIS A 361 -21.17 -17.97 -10.67
N CYS A 362 -20.63 -17.71 -9.48
CA CYS A 362 -20.68 -18.65 -8.37
C CYS A 362 -22.14 -18.88 -7.95
N ASN A 363 -22.47 -20.17 -7.79
CA ASN A 363 -23.76 -20.63 -7.27
C ASN A 363 -23.55 -22.00 -6.61
N GLU A 364 -24.54 -22.50 -5.89
CA GLU A 364 -24.45 -23.76 -5.12
C GLU A 364 -24.20 -24.99 -5.99
N GLU A 365 -24.49 -24.91 -7.29
CA GLU A 365 -24.41 -26.04 -8.21
C GLU A 365 -23.08 -26.13 -8.96
N ALA A 366 -22.27 -25.07 -8.99
CA ALA A 366 -21.10 -25.01 -9.85
C ALA A 366 -19.87 -24.33 -9.19
N ALA A 367 -18.84 -25.12 -8.94
CA ALA A 367 -17.50 -24.60 -8.72
C ALA A 367 -16.90 -24.15 -10.06
N LYS A 368 -17.13 -22.88 -10.46
CA LYS A 368 -16.57 -22.26 -11.67
C LYS A 368 -15.61 -21.16 -11.28
N SER A 369 -14.60 -20.92 -12.11
CA SER A 369 -13.71 -19.74 -11.99
C SER A 369 -13.13 -19.51 -10.60
N GLY A 370 -12.76 -20.58 -9.88
CA GLY A 370 -12.19 -20.47 -8.51
C GLY A 370 -13.23 -20.30 -7.41
N CYS A 371 -14.52 -20.45 -7.69
CA CYS A 371 -15.53 -20.50 -6.64
C CYS A 371 -15.20 -21.64 -5.67
N TYR A 372 -15.13 -21.33 -4.42
CA TYR A 372 -15.12 -22.29 -3.34
C TYR A 372 -16.15 -21.86 -2.30
N TYR A 373 -16.73 -22.82 -1.63
CA TYR A 373 -17.73 -22.53 -0.61
C TYR A 373 -17.17 -22.91 0.73
N PRO A 374 -16.98 -21.94 1.66
CA PRO A 374 -16.75 -22.28 3.04
C PRO A 374 -17.83 -23.23 3.51
N LYS A 375 -17.47 -24.32 4.12
CA LYS A 375 -18.38 -25.46 4.44
C LYS A 375 -19.68 -25.01 5.14
N ASP A 376 -19.57 -23.97 5.95
CA ASP A 376 -20.70 -23.47 6.75
C ASP A 376 -21.23 -22.10 6.27
N GLU A 377 -20.65 -21.52 5.21
CA GLU A 377 -21.02 -20.19 4.68
C GLU A 377 -21.07 -20.17 3.15
N PRO A 378 -21.98 -20.91 2.51
CA PRO A 378 -22.00 -21.04 1.06
C PRO A 378 -22.26 -19.71 0.31
N ASP A 379 -22.92 -18.76 0.94
CA ASP A 379 -23.28 -17.47 0.33
C ASP A 379 -22.16 -16.43 0.40
N ALA A 380 -21.07 -16.70 1.11
CA ALA A 380 -19.98 -15.73 1.31
C ALA A 380 -19.29 -15.27 0.02
N LEU A 381 -19.40 -16.02 -1.09
CA LEU A 381 -18.79 -15.67 -2.39
C LEU A 381 -19.81 -15.32 -3.48
N GLN A 382 -21.10 -15.25 -3.18
CA GLN A 382 -22.11 -15.14 -4.22
C GLN A 382 -23.21 -14.12 -3.88
N THR A 383 -22.96 -13.23 -2.93
CA THR A 383 -23.94 -12.29 -2.40
C THR A 383 -23.53 -10.84 -2.73
N GLY A 384 -24.48 -9.95 -2.88
CA GLY A 384 -24.19 -8.52 -3.06
C GLY A 384 -23.50 -7.91 -1.86
N ILE A 385 -24.17 -7.96 -0.70
CA ILE A 385 -23.62 -7.60 0.61
C ILE A 385 -23.82 -8.78 1.56
N TYR A 386 -22.74 -9.32 2.11
CA TYR A 386 -22.80 -10.46 3.01
C TYR A 386 -22.44 -10.04 4.43
N LEU A 387 -23.36 -10.25 5.37
CA LEU A 387 -23.13 -10.04 6.80
C LEU A 387 -22.61 -11.32 7.43
N GLY A 388 -21.30 -11.38 7.58
CA GLY A 388 -20.54 -12.55 8.02
C GLY A 388 -20.36 -12.63 9.54
N ARG A 389 -19.45 -13.49 9.97
CA ARG A 389 -19.08 -13.67 11.39
C ARG A 389 -17.56 -13.61 11.63
N GLY A 390 -16.78 -13.25 10.61
CA GLY A 390 -15.32 -13.38 10.65
C GLY A 390 -14.85 -14.83 10.48
N PHE A 391 -13.65 -15.01 9.94
CA PHE A 391 -13.12 -16.34 9.64
C PHE A 391 -12.18 -16.86 10.72
N LEU A 392 -11.30 -16.02 11.23
CA LEU A 392 -10.30 -16.42 12.23
C LEU A 392 -10.80 -16.24 13.68
N TRP A 393 -11.52 -15.17 13.92
CA TRP A 393 -12.06 -14.82 15.25
C TRP A 393 -13.55 -14.54 15.13
N PRO A 394 -14.41 -15.56 15.14
CA PRO A 394 -15.82 -15.41 14.86
C PRO A 394 -16.51 -14.37 15.74
N GLU A 395 -16.99 -13.31 15.10
CA GLU A 395 -17.81 -12.26 15.70
C GLU A 395 -19.02 -12.00 14.79
N PRO A 396 -20.20 -12.57 15.11
CA PRO A 396 -21.38 -12.40 14.27
C PRO A 396 -21.76 -10.94 14.11
N SER A 397 -22.09 -10.53 12.90
CA SER A 397 -22.53 -9.19 12.56
C SER A 397 -23.74 -8.76 13.39
N ARG A 398 -23.65 -7.58 14.01
CA ARG A 398 -24.75 -6.96 14.76
C ARG A 398 -24.67 -5.43 14.70
N GLU A 399 -25.83 -4.80 14.86
CA GLU A 399 -25.91 -3.32 14.82
C GLU A 399 -25.36 -2.72 13.53
N ILE A 400 -25.41 -3.49 12.44
CA ILE A 400 -25.00 -3.04 11.10
C ILE A 400 -26.22 -2.48 10.38
N VAL A 401 -26.09 -1.29 9.81
CA VAL A 401 -27.09 -0.66 8.95
C VAL A 401 -26.67 -0.84 7.49
N VAL A 402 -27.51 -1.50 6.68
CA VAL A 402 -27.33 -1.69 5.24
C VAL A 402 -28.50 -1.04 4.52
N GLU A 403 -28.28 0.13 3.92
CA GLU A 403 -29.39 0.90 3.36
C GLU A 403 -29.04 1.62 2.07
N ASP A 404 -30.07 1.81 1.24
CA ASP A 404 -30.02 2.64 0.02
C ASP A 404 -28.87 2.25 -0.95
N ASN A 405 -28.46 0.98 -0.98
CA ASN A 405 -27.46 0.48 -1.90
C ASN A 405 -28.11 0.03 -3.22
N GLU A 406 -27.41 0.23 -4.33
CA GLU A 406 -27.77 -0.30 -5.66
C GLU A 406 -26.87 -1.49 -5.96
N ILE A 407 -27.46 -2.68 -6.18
CA ILE A 407 -26.74 -3.93 -6.33
C ILE A 407 -27.25 -4.67 -7.57
N SER A 408 -26.35 -4.96 -8.51
CA SER A 408 -26.69 -5.69 -9.73
C SER A 408 -25.60 -6.70 -10.09
N GLY A 409 -25.96 -7.76 -10.80
CA GLY A 409 -25.05 -8.79 -11.25
C GLY A 409 -25.63 -10.19 -11.19
N PHE A 410 -24.79 -11.21 -11.30
CA PHE A 410 -25.26 -12.59 -11.37
C PHE A 410 -25.90 -13.04 -10.04
N GLY A 411 -27.20 -13.34 -10.09
CA GLY A 411 -27.96 -13.83 -8.93
C GLY A 411 -28.39 -12.76 -7.93
N MET A 412 -28.14 -11.46 -8.19
CA MET A 412 -28.37 -10.40 -7.19
C MET A 412 -29.86 -10.17 -6.86
N LYS A 413 -30.78 -10.50 -7.74
CA LYS A 413 -32.24 -10.43 -7.42
C LYS A 413 -32.61 -11.26 -6.18
N THR A 414 -31.95 -12.36 -5.95
CA THR A 414 -32.25 -13.29 -4.84
C THR A 414 -31.16 -13.28 -3.76
N ARG A 415 -29.96 -12.79 -4.08
CA ARG A 415 -28.78 -12.77 -3.18
C ARG A 415 -28.29 -11.35 -2.94
N CYS A 416 -29.20 -10.44 -2.75
CA CYS A 416 -28.93 -9.03 -2.54
C CYS A 416 -28.14 -8.78 -1.25
N VAL A 417 -28.73 -9.16 -0.13
CA VAL A 417 -28.11 -9.14 1.20
C VAL A 417 -28.24 -10.53 1.81
N GLY A 418 -27.15 -11.10 2.23
CA GLY A 418 -27.08 -12.42 2.85
C GLY A 418 -26.53 -12.37 4.25
N TYR A 419 -26.69 -13.48 4.99
CA TYR A 419 -26.28 -13.61 6.37
C TYR A 419 -25.55 -14.93 6.58
N ALA A 420 -24.47 -14.88 7.32
CA ALA A 420 -23.79 -16.09 7.78
C ALA A 420 -24.66 -16.90 8.76
N PRO A 421 -24.51 -18.23 8.81
CA PRO A 421 -25.14 -19.03 9.85
C PRO A 421 -24.83 -18.48 11.25
N GLY A 422 -25.89 -18.25 12.04
CA GLY A 422 -25.79 -17.68 13.39
C GLY A 422 -25.85 -16.15 13.47
N VAL A 423 -25.77 -15.43 12.35
CA VAL A 423 -26.05 -13.99 12.30
C VAL A 423 -27.56 -13.79 12.30
N GLN A 424 -28.04 -13.04 13.29
CA GLN A 424 -29.47 -12.74 13.42
C GLN A 424 -29.83 -11.52 12.55
N ALA A 425 -30.73 -11.69 11.60
CA ALA A 425 -31.22 -10.59 10.77
C ALA A 425 -31.82 -9.45 11.61
N SER A 426 -32.53 -9.79 12.71
CA SER A 426 -33.12 -8.81 13.63
C SER A 426 -32.11 -8.00 14.47
N ALA A 427 -30.86 -8.43 14.51
CA ALA A 427 -29.78 -7.68 15.16
C ALA A 427 -29.16 -6.60 14.24
N ASN A 428 -29.61 -6.56 12.99
CA ASN A 428 -29.12 -5.64 11.95
C ASN A 428 -30.31 -4.90 11.31
N THR A 429 -30.04 -3.80 10.63
CA THR A 429 -31.04 -3.03 9.91
C THR A 429 -30.75 -3.11 8.42
N VAL A 430 -31.64 -3.71 7.64
CA VAL A 430 -31.53 -3.79 6.17
C VAL A 430 -32.76 -3.20 5.54
N ARG A 431 -32.60 -2.12 4.76
CA ARG A 431 -33.74 -1.43 4.14
C ARG A 431 -33.38 -0.70 2.85
N ASN A 432 -34.36 -0.49 2.00
CA ASN A 432 -34.28 0.33 0.78
C ASN A 432 -33.18 -0.07 -0.22
N ASN A 433 -32.61 -1.26 -0.14
CA ASN A 433 -31.60 -1.69 -1.11
C ASN A 433 -32.30 -2.13 -2.42
N ARG A 434 -31.78 -1.67 -3.54
CA ARG A 434 -32.29 -2.05 -4.86
C ARG A 434 -31.43 -3.14 -5.47
N CYS A 435 -32.00 -4.24 -5.88
CA CYS A 435 -31.32 -5.44 -6.32
C CYS A 435 -31.85 -5.92 -7.68
N GLU A 436 -30.93 -6.05 -8.67
CA GLU A 436 -31.29 -6.37 -10.07
C GLU A 436 -30.50 -7.55 -10.63
#